data_d9f1ca0720ab3b1abacd8b4cb59cd3c3
#
_entry.id   d9f1ca0720ab3b1abacd8b4cb59cd3c3
#
_cell.length_a   1.000
_cell.length_b   1.000
_cell.length_c   1.000
_cell.angle_alpha   90.00
_cell.angle_beta   90.00
_cell.angle_gamma   90.00
#
_symmetry.space_group_name_H-M   'P 1'
#
loop_
_entity.id
_entity.type
_entity.pdbx_description
1 polymer ?
#
loop_
_entity_poly.entity_id
_entity_poly.type
_entity_poly.pdbx_seq_one_letter_code
_entity_poly.pdbx_strand_id
1 'polypeptide(L)'
;MCIRDSAVANQPLDPEQIGRPRGRLAVIGLGPGAAELMVPAVKAELARANDILGYETYVRMAGPFRADQVMHCTDNREEMQRARHAFELAAQGRSVVVVSSGDPGVFAMAAAVLEALHESSDPAWHSVDLEILPGVSASLATAAQAGAPLGHDFCVLSLSDNLKPWDIIEKRLDLASQADLALAFYNPISRSRPWQLGRALEIVRQHRTPQTPVVLGRDIGRPGQTLRVITLGELTPEQVDMRTMVLVGSSTTCVFPRAEGGEWVYTPRWYGNKPL
;
A
#
# COMPACT_ATOMS: atom_id res chain seq x y z
N MET A 1 25.81 -22.54 20.62
CA MET A 1 25.69 -23.18 19.30
C MET A 1 24.40 -23.96 19.31
N CYS A 2 23.28 -23.34 18.92
CA CYS A 2 21.99 -24.04 18.84
C CYS A 2 21.87 -24.65 17.45
N ILE A 3 21.85 -25.94 17.42
CA ILE A 3 21.59 -26.75 16.23
C ILE A 3 20.07 -26.72 16.00
N ARG A 4 19.62 -26.03 14.96
CA ARG A 4 18.25 -26.07 14.46
C ARG A 4 18.13 -27.12 13.35
N ASP A 5 18.30 -28.37 13.66
CA ASP A 5 18.47 -29.40 12.62
C ASP A 5 17.58 -30.61 12.74
N SER A 6 16.44 -30.54 13.38
CA SER A 6 15.60 -31.74 13.47
C SER A 6 14.41 -31.82 12.53
N ALA A 7 14.07 -30.78 11.83
CA ALA A 7 12.85 -30.77 10.97
C ALA A 7 13.13 -31.08 9.48
N VAL A 8 14.37 -30.96 9.02
CA VAL A 8 14.76 -31.16 7.61
C VAL A 8 15.31 -32.53 7.31
N ALA A 9 15.72 -33.25 8.33
CA ALA A 9 16.45 -34.54 8.17
C ALA A 9 15.63 -35.73 7.65
N ASN A 10 14.31 -35.60 7.50
CA ASN A 10 13.44 -36.72 7.09
C ASN A 10 12.82 -36.57 5.68
N GLN A 11 13.17 -35.56 4.91
CA GLN A 11 12.78 -35.50 3.50
C GLN A 11 13.95 -36.07 2.65
N PRO A 12 13.68 -37.00 1.70
CA PRO A 12 14.69 -37.45 0.74
C PRO A 12 15.22 -36.21 0.00
N LEU A 13 16.54 -36.06 -0.03
CA LEU A 13 17.21 -35.05 -0.83
C LEU A 13 16.84 -35.29 -2.31
N ASP A 14 16.25 -34.31 -2.95
CA ASP A 14 15.99 -34.36 -4.39
C ASP A 14 17.33 -34.16 -5.13
N PRO A 15 17.80 -35.17 -5.86
CA PRO A 15 19.10 -35.11 -6.57
C PRO A 15 19.14 -33.99 -7.60
N GLU A 16 17.98 -33.55 -8.15
CA GLU A 16 17.89 -32.46 -9.12
C GLU A 16 18.04 -31.07 -8.47
N GLN A 17 17.86 -30.99 -7.16
CA GLN A 17 18.00 -29.73 -6.41
C GLN A 17 19.35 -29.57 -5.72
N ILE A 18 20.15 -30.66 -5.64
CA ILE A 18 21.48 -30.61 -5.04
C ILE A 18 22.39 -29.71 -5.87
N GLY A 19 22.90 -28.64 -5.24
CA GLY A 19 23.79 -27.68 -5.88
C GLY A 19 23.12 -26.54 -6.62
N ARG A 20 21.79 -26.48 -6.68
CA ARG A 20 21.06 -25.26 -7.16
C ARG A 20 21.05 -24.21 -6.07
N PRO A 21 21.30 -22.93 -6.40
CA PRO A 21 21.13 -21.86 -5.43
C PRO A 21 19.66 -21.82 -5.00
N ARG A 22 19.42 -21.62 -3.69
CA ARG A 22 18.08 -21.37 -3.18
C ARG A 22 17.56 -20.10 -3.83
N GLY A 23 16.41 -20.19 -4.49
CA GLY A 23 15.78 -19.02 -5.11
C GLY A 23 15.26 -18.05 -4.07
N ARG A 24 15.20 -16.79 -4.45
CA ARG A 24 14.73 -15.72 -3.59
C ARG A 24 13.58 -14.96 -4.25
N LEU A 25 12.55 -14.64 -3.47
CA LEU A 25 11.44 -13.81 -3.85
C LEU A 25 11.26 -12.69 -2.82
N ALA A 26 11.46 -11.44 -3.22
CA ALA A 26 11.19 -10.30 -2.39
C ALA A 26 9.95 -9.54 -2.91
N VAL A 27 8.96 -9.32 -2.04
CA VAL A 27 7.80 -8.46 -2.33
C VAL A 27 8.05 -7.10 -1.69
N ILE A 28 8.21 -6.08 -2.51
CA ILE A 28 8.74 -4.81 -2.04
C ILE A 28 7.80 -3.63 -2.26
N GLY A 29 7.86 -2.67 -1.33
CA GLY A 29 7.19 -1.39 -1.43
C GLY A 29 8.12 -0.29 -1.90
N LEU A 30 7.82 0.30 -3.07
CA LEU A 30 8.61 1.40 -3.65
C LEU A 30 8.42 2.74 -2.92
N GLY A 31 7.51 2.81 -1.95
CA GLY A 31 7.07 4.07 -1.40
C GLY A 31 6.15 4.84 -2.36
N PRO A 32 5.89 6.14 -2.09
CA PRO A 32 4.93 6.93 -2.86
C PRO A 32 5.45 7.35 -4.23
N GLY A 33 6.77 7.28 -4.48
CA GLY A 33 7.38 7.59 -5.76
C GLY A 33 8.69 8.37 -5.68
N ALA A 34 8.92 9.14 -4.62
CA ALA A 34 10.19 9.84 -4.41
C ALA A 34 11.29 8.84 -4.00
N ALA A 35 12.44 8.91 -4.65
CA ALA A 35 13.55 7.98 -4.42
C ALA A 35 14.12 8.03 -3.00
N GLU A 36 14.06 9.17 -2.35
CA GLU A 36 14.47 9.40 -0.96
C GLU A 36 13.52 8.75 0.06
N LEU A 37 12.28 8.45 -0.34
CA LEU A 37 11.29 7.73 0.47
C LEU A 37 11.30 6.21 0.22
N MET A 38 12.18 5.73 -0.65
CA MET A 38 12.41 4.30 -0.84
C MET A 38 13.36 3.77 0.23
N VAL A 39 12.95 2.73 0.93
CA VAL A 39 13.72 2.12 2.02
C VAL A 39 15.04 1.55 1.47
N PRO A 40 16.19 1.70 2.17
CA PRO A 40 17.48 1.19 1.70
C PRO A 40 17.49 -0.31 1.38
N ALA A 41 16.80 -1.13 2.17
CA ALA A 41 16.67 -2.57 1.92
C ALA A 41 15.99 -2.85 0.57
N VAL A 42 14.97 -2.08 0.19
CA VAL A 42 14.29 -2.17 -1.11
C VAL A 42 15.23 -1.85 -2.26
N LYS A 43 16.06 -0.81 -2.12
CA LYS A 43 17.09 -0.48 -3.12
C LYS A 43 18.10 -1.61 -3.31
N ALA A 44 18.52 -2.25 -2.21
CA ALA A 44 19.44 -3.38 -2.26
C ALA A 44 18.84 -4.61 -2.96
N GLU A 45 17.55 -4.91 -2.70
CA GLU A 45 16.84 -6.00 -3.39
C GLU A 45 16.71 -5.72 -4.90
N LEU A 46 16.31 -4.53 -5.29
CA LEU A 46 16.23 -4.13 -6.70
C LEU A 46 17.60 -4.24 -7.38
N ALA A 47 18.68 -3.86 -6.69
CA ALA A 47 20.01 -3.92 -7.25
C ALA A 47 20.50 -5.35 -7.49
N ARG A 48 20.08 -6.35 -6.71
CA ARG A 48 20.51 -7.73 -6.89
C ARG A 48 19.56 -8.62 -7.70
N ALA A 49 18.31 -8.19 -7.89
CA ALA A 49 17.31 -8.97 -8.60
C ALA A 49 17.72 -9.32 -10.04
N ASN A 50 17.37 -10.54 -10.47
CA ASN A 50 17.43 -10.95 -11.87
C ASN A 50 16.15 -10.56 -12.61
N ASP A 51 15.01 -10.75 -11.93
CA ASP A 51 13.68 -10.54 -12.49
C ASP A 51 12.89 -9.54 -11.66
N ILE A 52 12.19 -8.63 -12.34
CA ILE A 52 11.38 -7.60 -11.72
C ILE A 52 9.97 -7.69 -12.29
N LEU A 53 9.02 -8.06 -11.44
CA LEU A 53 7.63 -8.27 -11.78
C LEU A 53 6.75 -7.17 -11.19
N GLY A 54 5.76 -6.73 -11.93
CA GLY A 54 4.81 -5.74 -11.40
C GLY A 54 3.84 -5.20 -12.43
N TYR A 55 2.92 -4.37 -11.97
CA TYR A 55 2.16 -3.50 -12.85
C TYR A 55 3.12 -2.54 -13.57
N GLU A 56 2.95 -2.38 -14.88
CA GLU A 56 3.89 -1.64 -15.74
C GLU A 56 4.33 -0.29 -15.15
N THR A 57 3.38 0.49 -14.64
CA THR A 57 3.67 1.79 -14.02
C THR A 57 4.62 1.65 -12.83
N TYR A 58 4.47 0.61 -12.00
CA TYR A 58 5.32 0.40 -10.82
C TYR A 58 6.69 -0.14 -11.20
N VAL A 59 6.77 -1.02 -12.20
CA VAL A 59 8.06 -1.47 -12.75
C VAL A 59 8.84 -0.26 -13.27
N ARG A 60 8.22 0.63 -14.05
CA ARG A 60 8.88 1.86 -14.52
C ARG A 60 9.37 2.76 -13.37
N MET A 61 8.63 2.84 -12.27
CA MET A 61 9.02 3.62 -11.07
C MET A 61 10.22 3.01 -10.33
N ALA A 62 10.44 1.70 -10.44
CA ALA A 62 11.53 1.00 -9.78
C ALA A 62 12.89 1.20 -10.48
N GLY A 63 12.90 1.66 -11.74
CA GLY A 63 14.13 1.92 -12.51
C GLY A 63 15.00 3.08 -11.98
N PRO A 64 16.19 3.26 -12.54
CA PRO A 64 16.74 2.55 -13.71
C PRO A 64 17.21 1.13 -13.40
N PHE A 65 17.21 0.28 -14.41
CA PHE A 65 17.60 -1.13 -14.31
C PHE A 65 18.96 -1.40 -14.94
N ARG A 66 19.62 -2.49 -14.50
CA ARG A 66 20.80 -3.03 -15.18
C ARG A 66 20.38 -3.72 -16.47
N ALA A 67 21.30 -3.81 -17.43
CA ALA A 67 21.05 -4.43 -18.72
C ALA A 67 20.73 -5.94 -18.69
N ASP A 68 21.13 -6.63 -17.59
CA ASP A 68 20.93 -8.05 -17.36
C ASP A 68 19.65 -8.37 -16.57
N GLN A 69 18.89 -7.36 -16.13
CA GLN A 69 17.63 -7.55 -15.44
C GLN A 69 16.47 -7.73 -16.41
N VAL A 70 15.59 -8.68 -16.12
CA VAL A 70 14.40 -8.95 -16.93
C VAL A 70 13.18 -8.35 -16.26
N MET A 71 12.41 -7.58 -17.02
CA MET A 71 11.19 -6.93 -16.56
C MET A 71 9.96 -7.71 -17.06
N HIS A 72 9.08 -8.10 -16.15
CA HIS A 72 7.83 -8.79 -16.43
C HIS A 72 6.68 -7.84 -16.07
N CYS A 73 6.22 -7.09 -17.07
CA CYS A 73 5.11 -6.15 -16.91
C CYS A 73 3.79 -6.84 -17.21
N THR A 74 2.82 -6.68 -16.31
CA THR A 74 1.47 -7.24 -16.48
C THR A 74 0.42 -6.18 -16.16
N ASP A 75 -0.86 -6.45 -16.51
CA ASP A 75 -1.98 -5.57 -16.15
C ASP A 75 -2.28 -5.66 -14.64
N ASN A 76 -2.97 -4.66 -14.13
CA ASN A 76 -3.32 -4.54 -12.69
C ASN A 76 -4.32 -5.63 -12.22
N ARG A 77 -5.02 -6.30 -13.14
CA ARG A 77 -5.99 -7.37 -12.84
C ARG A 77 -5.38 -8.76 -12.75
N GLU A 78 -4.08 -8.90 -12.95
CA GLU A 78 -3.37 -10.19 -13.05
C GLU A 78 -2.53 -10.47 -11.79
N GLU A 79 -3.01 -10.07 -10.62
CA GLU A 79 -2.26 -10.15 -9.36
C GLU A 79 -1.88 -11.60 -9.00
N MET A 80 -2.84 -12.54 -9.05
CA MET A 80 -2.58 -13.95 -8.73
C MET A 80 -1.68 -14.62 -9.78
N GLN A 81 -1.85 -14.29 -11.07
CA GLN A 81 -1.00 -14.82 -12.13
C GLN A 81 0.44 -14.32 -11.97
N ARG A 82 0.62 -13.04 -11.65
CA ARG A 82 1.93 -12.43 -11.34
C ARG A 82 2.59 -13.10 -10.14
N ALA A 83 1.84 -13.37 -9.08
CA ALA A 83 2.33 -14.04 -7.89
C ALA A 83 2.83 -15.46 -8.20
N ARG A 84 2.06 -16.24 -8.96
CA ARG A 84 2.45 -17.59 -9.41
C ARG A 84 3.70 -17.55 -10.27
N HIS A 85 3.76 -16.66 -11.26
CA HIS A 85 4.92 -16.49 -12.12
C HIS A 85 6.18 -16.11 -11.34
N ALA A 86 6.06 -15.28 -10.29
CA ALA A 86 7.17 -14.95 -9.42
C ALA A 86 7.73 -16.17 -8.69
N PHE A 87 6.87 -17.08 -8.20
CA PHE A 87 7.31 -18.34 -7.59
C PHE A 87 7.94 -19.30 -8.60
N GLU A 88 7.39 -19.40 -9.81
CA GLU A 88 7.95 -20.22 -10.89
C GLU A 88 9.40 -19.82 -11.20
N LEU A 89 9.68 -18.53 -11.30
CA LEU A 89 11.02 -18.00 -11.50
C LEU A 89 11.94 -18.24 -10.29
N ALA A 90 11.45 -17.97 -9.09
CA ALA A 90 12.22 -18.15 -7.87
C ALA A 90 12.55 -19.62 -7.62
N ALA A 91 11.63 -20.56 -7.88
CA ALA A 91 11.86 -21.99 -7.75
C ALA A 91 12.99 -22.51 -8.68
N GLN A 92 13.30 -21.77 -9.74
CA GLN A 92 14.45 -22.04 -10.63
C GLN A 92 15.78 -21.51 -10.10
N GLY A 93 15.83 -21.02 -8.84
CA GLY A 93 17.05 -20.47 -8.24
C GLY A 93 17.32 -19.00 -8.57
N ARG A 94 16.36 -18.28 -9.15
CA ARG A 94 16.50 -16.87 -9.53
C ARG A 94 16.22 -15.93 -8.34
N SER A 95 16.80 -14.74 -8.38
CA SER A 95 16.46 -13.65 -7.47
C SER A 95 15.37 -12.78 -8.11
N VAL A 96 14.18 -12.85 -7.54
CA VAL A 96 12.95 -12.25 -8.10
C VAL A 96 12.43 -11.16 -7.18
N VAL A 97 11.99 -10.05 -7.76
CA VAL A 97 11.35 -8.94 -7.03
C VAL A 97 9.96 -8.69 -7.60
N VAL A 98 8.95 -8.66 -6.71
CA VAL A 98 7.61 -8.16 -7.05
C VAL A 98 7.45 -6.76 -6.47
N VAL A 99 7.22 -5.77 -7.36
CA VAL A 99 7.14 -4.36 -6.97
C VAL A 99 5.70 -3.90 -6.76
N SER A 100 5.49 -3.11 -5.70
CA SER A 100 4.26 -2.38 -5.42
C SER A 100 4.54 -0.91 -5.15
N SER A 101 3.64 -0.01 -5.53
CA SER A 101 3.68 1.37 -5.04
C SER A 101 3.26 1.41 -3.57
N GLY A 102 3.80 2.34 -2.80
CA GLY A 102 3.53 2.42 -1.36
C GLY A 102 4.14 1.27 -0.58
N ASP A 103 3.33 0.63 0.26
CA ASP A 103 3.67 -0.57 1.04
C ASP A 103 3.04 -1.82 0.40
N PRO A 104 3.76 -2.95 0.28
CA PRO A 104 3.27 -4.14 -0.39
C PRO A 104 2.16 -4.87 0.39
N GLY A 105 2.04 -4.62 1.70
CA GLY A 105 1.00 -5.18 2.57
C GLY A 105 -0.27 -4.33 2.65
N VAL A 106 -0.28 -3.12 2.06
CA VAL A 106 -1.43 -2.20 2.11
C VAL A 106 -2.16 -2.17 0.77
N PHE A 107 -3.15 -3.05 0.61
CA PHE A 107 -3.95 -3.21 -0.63
C PHE A 107 -3.09 -3.44 -1.89
N ALA A 108 -2.03 -4.24 -1.76
CA ALA A 108 -1.03 -4.47 -2.79
C ALA A 108 -0.60 -5.94 -2.84
N MET A 109 0.56 -6.24 -3.45
CA MET A 109 0.94 -7.59 -3.89
C MET A 109 1.24 -8.61 -2.79
N ALA A 110 1.55 -8.19 -1.54
CA ALA A 110 1.98 -9.13 -0.51
C ALA A 110 0.89 -10.18 -0.18
N ALA A 111 -0.38 -9.75 -0.11
CA ALA A 111 -1.49 -10.67 0.13
C ALA A 111 -1.62 -11.70 -1.00
N ALA A 112 -1.61 -11.28 -2.27
CA ALA A 112 -1.72 -12.18 -3.42
C ALA A 112 -0.54 -13.17 -3.51
N VAL A 113 0.68 -12.74 -3.16
CA VAL A 113 1.85 -13.62 -3.12
C VAL A 113 1.70 -14.67 -2.01
N LEU A 114 1.26 -14.26 -0.82
CA LEU A 114 1.02 -15.20 0.29
C LEU A 114 -0.16 -16.14 0.02
N GLU A 115 -1.23 -15.67 -0.61
CA GLU A 115 -2.36 -16.51 -1.05
C GLU A 115 -1.87 -17.56 -2.05
N ALA A 116 -1.09 -17.17 -3.08
CA ALA A 116 -0.55 -18.10 -4.06
C ALA A 116 0.34 -19.17 -3.43
N LEU A 117 1.17 -18.80 -2.43
CA LEU A 117 2.00 -19.75 -1.70
C LEU A 117 1.16 -20.69 -0.83
N HIS A 118 0.16 -20.14 -0.13
CA HIS A 118 -0.72 -20.90 0.75
C HIS A 118 -1.55 -21.95 -0.01
N GLU A 119 -2.01 -21.61 -1.20
CA GLU A 119 -2.78 -22.50 -2.07
C GLU A 119 -1.92 -23.56 -2.78
N SER A 120 -0.58 -23.34 -2.85
CA SER A 120 0.32 -24.23 -3.57
C SER A 120 0.67 -25.47 -2.75
N SER A 121 0.63 -26.62 -3.38
CA SER A 121 1.20 -27.88 -2.85
C SER A 121 2.62 -28.17 -3.37
N ASP A 122 3.21 -27.29 -4.16
CA ASP A 122 4.55 -27.46 -4.72
C ASP A 122 5.64 -27.21 -3.66
N PRO A 123 6.42 -28.23 -3.26
CA PRO A 123 7.49 -28.07 -2.28
C PRO A 123 8.57 -27.08 -2.72
N ALA A 124 8.78 -26.92 -4.03
CA ALA A 124 9.76 -25.98 -4.56
C ALA A 124 9.39 -24.53 -4.23
N TRP A 125 8.11 -24.18 -4.28
CA TRP A 125 7.65 -22.83 -3.88
C TRP A 125 7.83 -22.59 -2.37
N HIS A 126 7.53 -23.60 -1.54
CA HIS A 126 7.70 -23.51 -0.09
C HIS A 126 9.18 -23.49 0.35
N SER A 127 10.11 -23.85 -0.53
CA SER A 127 11.55 -23.75 -0.28
C SER A 127 12.16 -22.40 -0.68
N VAL A 128 11.42 -21.56 -1.41
CA VAL A 128 11.87 -20.21 -1.81
C VAL A 128 12.13 -19.34 -0.58
N ASP A 129 13.23 -18.57 -0.62
CA ASP A 129 13.52 -17.54 0.38
C ASP A 129 12.63 -16.33 0.15
N LEU A 130 11.45 -16.33 0.80
CA LEU A 130 10.45 -15.26 0.67
C LEU A 130 10.68 -14.17 1.71
N GLU A 131 10.74 -12.92 1.25
CA GLU A 131 10.81 -11.75 2.11
C GLU A 131 9.80 -10.68 1.67
N ILE A 132 9.19 -9.99 2.63
CA ILE A 132 8.32 -8.83 2.39
C ILE A 132 8.99 -7.60 2.99
N LEU A 133 9.32 -6.64 2.13
CA LEU A 133 9.96 -5.40 2.55
C LEU A 133 8.99 -4.23 2.49
N PRO A 134 8.82 -3.50 3.61
CA PRO A 134 7.85 -2.41 3.70
C PRO A 134 8.23 -1.22 2.83
N GLY A 135 7.24 -0.37 2.57
CA GLY A 135 7.42 0.94 1.95
C GLY A 135 6.54 2.00 2.59
N VAL A 136 6.84 3.26 2.36
CA VAL A 136 6.01 4.37 2.84
C VAL A 136 4.69 4.38 2.08
N SER A 137 3.59 4.09 2.76
CA SER A 137 2.26 4.06 2.15
C SER A 137 1.78 5.47 1.74
N ALA A 138 0.89 5.55 0.76
CA ALA A 138 0.36 6.82 0.27
C ALA A 138 -0.37 7.63 1.37
N SER A 139 -1.06 6.96 2.30
CA SER A 139 -1.73 7.62 3.43
C SER A 139 -0.73 8.31 4.36
N LEU A 140 0.36 7.60 4.72
CA LEU A 140 1.39 8.15 5.60
C LEU A 140 2.18 9.27 4.92
N ALA A 141 2.50 9.12 3.63
CA ALA A 141 3.16 10.17 2.86
C ALA A 141 2.30 11.43 2.75
N THR A 142 1.00 11.29 2.49
CA THR A 142 0.05 12.41 2.44
C THR A 142 -0.11 13.06 3.81
N ALA A 143 -0.23 12.26 4.87
CA ALA A 143 -0.32 12.76 6.24
C ALA A 143 0.91 13.58 6.63
N ALA A 144 2.11 13.09 6.34
CA ALA A 144 3.36 13.79 6.62
C ALA A 144 3.48 15.14 5.88
N GLN A 145 3.01 15.22 4.65
CA GLN A 145 2.97 16.48 3.89
C GLN A 145 1.97 17.49 4.48
N ALA A 146 0.87 17.03 5.05
CA ALA A 146 -0.15 17.88 5.67
C ALA A 146 0.19 18.25 7.14
N GLY A 147 1.00 17.43 7.82
CA GLY A 147 1.29 17.54 9.24
C GLY A 147 1.11 16.21 9.95
N ALA A 148 0.06 16.08 10.78
CA ALA A 148 -0.26 14.86 11.51
C ALA A 148 -1.79 14.61 11.58
N PRO A 149 -2.53 14.60 10.45
CA PRO A 149 -3.98 14.34 10.46
C PRO A 149 -4.34 12.95 11.00
N LEU A 150 -3.39 12.01 10.95
CA LEU A 150 -3.49 10.64 11.49
C LEU A 150 -2.78 10.51 12.85
N GLY A 151 -2.72 11.59 13.64
CA GLY A 151 -2.00 11.65 14.91
C GLY A 151 -2.71 10.98 16.10
N HIS A 152 -3.94 10.56 15.94
CA HIS A 152 -4.74 9.74 16.86
C HIS A 152 -5.16 8.45 16.15
N ASP A 153 -6.10 7.69 16.72
CA ASP A 153 -6.59 6.46 16.09
C ASP A 153 -7.20 6.76 14.71
N PHE A 154 -6.88 5.94 13.74
CA PHE A 154 -7.35 6.11 12.37
C PHE A 154 -7.65 4.78 11.68
N CYS A 155 -8.48 4.84 10.66
CA CYS A 155 -8.87 3.69 9.85
C CYS A 155 -8.46 3.88 8.39
N VAL A 156 -7.84 2.84 7.82
CA VAL A 156 -7.46 2.80 6.40
C VAL A 156 -8.44 1.91 5.65
N LEU A 157 -9.13 2.44 4.66
CA LEU A 157 -10.16 1.74 3.89
C LEU A 157 -9.91 1.86 2.39
N SER A 158 -10.05 0.74 1.67
CA SER A 158 -10.12 0.77 0.22
C SER A 158 -11.58 0.78 -0.22
N LEU A 159 -11.95 1.77 -1.04
CA LEU A 159 -13.27 1.89 -1.64
C LEU A 159 -13.44 1.02 -2.90
N SER A 160 -12.47 0.14 -3.19
CA SER A 160 -12.58 -0.83 -4.27
C SER A 160 -13.48 -1.99 -3.86
N ASP A 161 -14.52 -2.23 -4.63
CA ASP A 161 -15.47 -3.35 -4.53
C ASP A 161 -15.15 -4.50 -5.49
N ASN A 162 -13.95 -4.51 -6.08
CA ASN A 162 -13.52 -5.57 -7.01
C ASN A 162 -13.35 -6.93 -6.31
N LEU A 163 -12.87 -6.94 -5.06
CA LEU A 163 -12.54 -8.16 -4.31
C LEU A 163 -13.42 -8.37 -3.07
N LYS A 164 -14.30 -7.43 -2.75
CA LYS A 164 -15.22 -7.51 -1.61
C LYS A 164 -16.53 -6.80 -1.91
N PRO A 165 -17.67 -7.31 -1.42
CA PRO A 165 -18.97 -6.68 -1.61
C PRO A 165 -19.03 -5.25 -1.03
N TRP A 166 -19.82 -4.40 -1.69
CA TRP A 166 -19.92 -2.99 -1.30
C TRP A 166 -20.57 -2.79 0.09
N ASP A 167 -21.55 -3.62 0.46
CA ASP A 167 -22.17 -3.59 1.78
C ASP A 167 -21.19 -3.77 2.95
N ILE A 168 -20.14 -4.57 2.75
CA ILE A 168 -19.04 -4.70 3.71
C ILE A 168 -18.27 -3.39 3.84
N ILE A 169 -18.06 -2.67 2.74
CA ILE A 169 -17.39 -1.37 2.75
C ILE A 169 -18.26 -0.36 3.47
N GLU A 170 -19.57 -0.26 3.18
CA GLU A 170 -20.52 0.62 3.86
C GLU A 170 -20.54 0.40 5.37
N LYS A 171 -20.66 -0.87 5.80
CA LYS A 171 -20.63 -1.21 7.22
C LYS A 171 -19.35 -0.74 7.91
N ARG A 172 -18.19 -0.90 7.26
CA ARG A 172 -16.90 -0.46 7.83
C ARG A 172 -16.80 1.05 7.89
N LEU A 173 -17.27 1.75 6.84
CA LEU A 173 -17.33 3.22 6.79
C LEU A 173 -18.21 3.78 7.92
N ASP A 174 -19.40 3.22 8.09
CA ASP A 174 -20.36 3.63 9.10
C ASP A 174 -19.77 3.47 10.52
N LEU A 175 -19.29 2.28 10.85
CA LEU A 175 -18.72 1.98 12.17
C LEU A 175 -17.47 2.82 12.47
N ALA A 176 -16.55 2.97 11.51
CA ALA A 176 -15.34 3.77 11.71
C ALA A 176 -15.68 5.27 11.85
N SER A 177 -16.69 5.75 11.13
CA SER A 177 -17.16 7.13 11.24
C SER A 177 -17.88 7.36 12.57
N GLN A 178 -18.72 6.42 13.00
CA GLN A 178 -19.41 6.48 14.29
C GLN A 178 -18.41 6.46 15.48
N ALA A 179 -17.31 5.69 15.35
CA ALA A 179 -16.23 5.63 16.33
C ALA A 179 -15.31 6.87 16.33
N ASP A 180 -15.60 7.87 15.53
CA ASP A 180 -14.84 9.11 15.38
C ASP A 180 -13.37 8.93 14.94
N LEU A 181 -13.03 7.86 14.22
CA LEU A 181 -11.70 7.63 13.69
C LEU A 181 -11.40 8.59 12.54
N ALA A 182 -10.17 9.09 12.43
CA ALA A 182 -9.72 9.70 11.18
C ALA A 182 -9.70 8.62 10.09
N LEU A 183 -10.05 8.96 8.84
CA LEU A 183 -10.21 8.01 7.75
C LEU A 183 -9.23 8.27 6.62
N ALA A 184 -8.64 7.21 6.07
CA ALA A 184 -7.80 7.28 4.87
C ALA A 184 -8.38 6.39 3.77
N PHE A 185 -8.79 6.99 2.64
CA PHE A 185 -9.42 6.26 1.54
C PHE A 185 -8.46 5.99 0.40
N TYR A 186 -8.24 4.69 0.14
CA TYR A 186 -7.57 4.16 -1.03
C TYR A 186 -8.57 3.84 -2.13
N ASN A 187 -8.11 3.92 -3.38
CA ASN A 187 -8.91 3.60 -4.56
C ASN A 187 -10.26 4.35 -4.58
N PRO A 188 -10.27 5.66 -4.32
CA PRO A 188 -11.49 6.39 -4.02
C PRO A 188 -12.48 6.40 -5.17
N ILE A 189 -11.99 6.52 -6.41
CA ILE A 189 -12.82 6.60 -7.61
C ILE A 189 -12.04 6.11 -8.84
N SER A 190 -12.71 5.50 -9.82
CA SER A 190 -12.15 5.17 -11.14
C SER A 190 -13.22 5.26 -12.23
N ARG A 191 -12.83 5.14 -13.50
CA ARG A 191 -13.78 5.11 -14.61
C ARG A 191 -14.80 3.98 -14.51
N SER A 192 -14.39 2.82 -14.03
CA SER A 192 -15.28 1.66 -13.80
C SER A 192 -15.99 1.69 -12.45
N ARG A 193 -15.62 2.60 -11.56
CA ARG A 193 -16.16 2.76 -10.20
C ARG A 193 -16.38 4.25 -9.90
N PRO A 194 -17.36 4.88 -10.57
CA PRO A 194 -17.55 6.33 -10.51
C PRO A 194 -18.35 6.82 -9.30
N TRP A 195 -19.12 5.96 -8.63
CA TRP A 195 -20.10 6.33 -7.61
C TRP A 195 -19.63 6.04 -6.16
N GLN A 196 -18.63 5.19 -5.98
CA GLN A 196 -18.22 4.67 -4.65
C GLN A 196 -17.80 5.77 -3.69
N LEU A 197 -17.04 6.77 -4.16
CA LEU A 197 -16.66 7.90 -3.31
C LEU A 197 -17.87 8.73 -2.89
N GLY A 198 -18.79 9.03 -3.80
CA GLY A 198 -20.01 9.77 -3.50
C GLY A 198 -20.79 9.09 -2.38
N ARG A 199 -21.02 7.78 -2.50
CA ARG A 199 -21.71 6.99 -1.49
C ARG A 199 -20.96 6.91 -0.16
N ALA A 200 -19.63 6.77 -0.19
CA ALA A 200 -18.81 6.83 1.02
C ALA A 200 -18.93 8.15 1.75
N LEU A 201 -18.94 9.28 1.02
CA LEU A 201 -19.10 10.60 1.60
C LEU A 201 -20.50 10.83 2.20
N GLU A 202 -21.56 10.27 1.61
CA GLU A 202 -22.91 10.29 2.20
C GLU A 202 -22.93 9.63 3.58
N ILE A 203 -22.27 8.45 3.73
CA ILE A 203 -22.18 7.74 5.01
C ILE A 203 -21.38 8.56 6.02
N VAL A 204 -20.19 9.04 5.65
CA VAL A 204 -19.33 9.82 6.54
C VAL A 204 -20.02 11.10 7.03
N ARG A 205 -20.79 11.78 6.17
CA ARG A 205 -21.54 13.01 6.51
C ARG A 205 -22.66 12.80 7.52
N GLN A 206 -23.09 11.55 7.77
CA GLN A 206 -24.04 11.26 8.85
C GLN A 206 -23.40 11.39 10.24
N HIS A 207 -22.08 11.30 10.33
CA HIS A 207 -21.31 11.27 11.58
C HIS A 207 -20.33 12.44 11.73
N ARG A 208 -20.16 13.25 10.71
CA ARG A 208 -19.19 14.36 10.66
C ARG A 208 -19.88 15.67 10.25
N THR A 209 -19.38 16.76 10.81
CA THR A 209 -19.84 18.10 10.41
C THR A 209 -19.30 18.50 9.04
N PRO A 210 -19.96 19.39 8.31
CA PRO A 210 -19.44 19.92 7.06
C PRO A 210 -18.06 20.59 7.20
N GLN A 211 -17.71 21.10 8.38
CA GLN A 211 -16.44 21.76 8.70
C GLN A 211 -15.29 20.79 8.96
N THR A 212 -15.55 19.49 9.07
CA THR A 212 -14.50 18.48 9.29
C THR A 212 -13.40 18.62 8.22
N PRO A 213 -12.12 18.75 8.63
CA PRO A 213 -11.02 18.91 7.69
C PRO A 213 -10.81 17.67 6.82
N VAL A 214 -10.52 17.91 5.55
CA VAL A 214 -10.15 16.87 4.58
C VAL A 214 -8.86 17.26 3.89
N VAL A 215 -7.92 16.31 3.81
CA VAL A 215 -6.68 16.47 3.05
C VAL A 215 -6.77 15.64 1.77
N LEU A 216 -6.55 16.30 0.64
CA LEU A 216 -6.43 15.67 -0.67
C LEU A 216 -4.97 15.70 -1.11
N GLY A 217 -4.31 14.55 -1.11
CA GLY A 217 -2.94 14.38 -1.58
C GLY A 217 -2.92 13.66 -2.92
N ARG A 218 -2.65 14.38 -4.01
CA ARG A 218 -2.55 13.80 -5.34
C ARG A 218 -1.10 13.65 -5.74
N ASP A 219 -0.71 12.45 -6.17
CA ASP A 219 0.65 12.12 -6.60
C ASP A 219 1.75 12.46 -5.59
N ILE A 220 1.46 12.41 -4.31
CA ILE A 220 2.43 12.73 -3.26
C ILE A 220 3.70 11.88 -3.44
N GLY A 221 4.86 12.55 -3.43
CA GLY A 221 6.15 11.94 -3.72
C GLY A 221 6.46 11.77 -5.21
N ARG A 222 5.66 12.34 -6.12
CA ARG A 222 5.89 12.29 -7.58
C ARG A 222 5.97 13.69 -8.18
N PRO A 223 6.56 13.85 -9.36
CA PRO A 223 6.50 15.12 -10.09
C PRO A 223 5.05 15.58 -10.29
N GLY A 224 4.78 16.85 -9.99
CA GLY A 224 3.45 17.42 -10.09
C GLY A 224 2.52 17.09 -8.92
N GLN A 225 3.07 16.64 -7.78
CA GLN A 225 2.28 16.45 -6.57
C GLN A 225 1.49 17.70 -6.17
N THR A 226 0.30 17.49 -5.66
CA THR A 226 -0.51 18.56 -5.07
C THR A 226 -1.08 18.13 -3.73
N LEU A 227 -1.11 19.09 -2.79
CA LEU A 227 -1.76 18.92 -1.50
C LEU A 227 -2.79 20.03 -1.32
N ARG A 228 -4.01 19.66 -0.98
CA ARG A 228 -5.09 20.60 -0.70
C ARG A 228 -5.72 20.24 0.64
N VAL A 229 -5.98 21.27 1.43
CA VAL A 229 -6.81 21.16 2.64
C VAL A 229 -8.13 21.83 2.33
N ILE A 230 -9.22 21.12 2.54
CA ILE A 230 -10.60 21.58 2.33
C ILE A 230 -11.47 21.06 3.46
N THR A 231 -12.74 21.40 3.46
CA THR A 231 -13.71 20.84 4.39
C THR A 231 -14.51 19.69 3.76
N LEU A 232 -15.10 18.84 4.59
CA LEU A 232 -15.97 17.74 4.14
C LEU A 232 -17.20 18.26 3.37
N GLY A 233 -17.68 19.46 3.71
CA GLY A 233 -18.77 20.12 2.99
C GLY A 233 -18.40 20.52 1.57
N GLU A 234 -17.14 20.89 1.33
CA GLU A 234 -16.62 21.30 0.02
C GLU A 234 -16.17 20.12 -0.84
N LEU A 235 -15.96 18.94 -0.24
CA LEU A 235 -15.47 17.78 -0.99
C LEU A 235 -16.55 17.21 -1.90
N THR A 236 -16.23 17.13 -3.19
CA THR A 236 -17.04 16.44 -4.21
C THR A 236 -16.25 15.38 -4.95
N PRO A 237 -16.88 14.33 -5.49
CA PRO A 237 -16.18 13.26 -6.22
C PRO A 237 -15.35 13.76 -7.41
N GLU A 238 -15.76 14.86 -8.06
CA GLU A 238 -15.08 15.43 -9.23
C GLU A 238 -13.70 16.02 -8.91
N GLN A 239 -13.43 16.30 -7.65
CA GLN A 239 -12.12 16.81 -7.18
C GLN A 239 -11.08 15.70 -6.97
N VAL A 240 -11.48 14.44 -7.13
CA VAL A 240 -10.69 13.25 -6.78
C VAL A 240 -10.54 12.33 -7.97
N ASP A 241 -9.37 11.77 -8.15
CA ASP A 241 -9.08 10.72 -9.12
C ASP A 241 -8.40 9.50 -8.46
N MET A 242 -8.04 8.48 -9.25
CA MET A 242 -7.35 7.26 -8.77
C MET A 242 -5.97 7.53 -8.15
N ARG A 243 -5.40 8.70 -8.39
CA ARG A 243 -4.07 9.10 -7.92
C ARG A 243 -4.16 9.97 -6.65
N THR A 244 -5.38 10.17 -6.13
CA THR A 244 -5.65 11.02 -4.97
C THR A 244 -5.87 10.19 -3.72
N MET A 245 -5.07 10.44 -2.70
CA MET A 245 -5.33 9.99 -1.32
C MET A 245 -6.27 10.98 -0.65
N VAL A 246 -7.34 10.47 -0.07
CA VAL A 246 -8.32 11.27 0.68
C VAL A 246 -8.17 10.94 2.17
N LEU A 247 -7.82 11.94 2.98
CA LEU A 247 -7.80 11.82 4.43
C LEU A 247 -8.93 12.67 5.00
N VAL A 248 -9.85 12.06 5.73
CA VAL A 248 -10.95 12.75 6.43
C VAL A 248 -10.64 12.78 7.92
N GLY A 249 -10.67 13.96 8.51
CA GLY A 249 -10.42 14.15 9.93
C GLY A 249 -11.48 13.53 10.85
N SER A 250 -11.14 13.41 12.13
CA SER A 250 -12.09 13.19 13.21
C SER A 250 -12.77 14.50 13.64
N SER A 251 -13.66 14.44 14.64
CA SER A 251 -14.30 15.62 15.22
C SER A 251 -13.30 16.58 15.87
N THR A 252 -12.12 16.09 16.27
CA THR A 252 -11.06 16.86 16.95
C THR A 252 -9.94 17.32 16.03
N THR A 253 -9.96 16.97 14.75
CA THR A 253 -8.91 17.37 13.78
C THR A 253 -8.89 18.88 13.61
N CYS A 254 -7.71 19.47 13.75
CA CYS A 254 -7.47 20.91 13.72
C CYS A 254 -6.67 21.33 12.48
N VAL A 255 -6.91 22.55 12.04
CA VAL A 255 -6.19 23.23 10.95
C VAL A 255 -5.67 24.57 11.45
N PHE A 256 -4.42 24.93 11.08
CA PHE A 256 -3.85 26.22 11.37
C PHE A 256 -2.81 26.63 10.31
N PRO A 257 -2.54 27.93 10.11
CA PRO A 257 -1.65 28.42 9.06
C PRO A 257 -0.20 27.95 9.24
N ARG A 258 0.50 27.71 8.10
CA ARG A 258 1.96 27.56 8.04
C ARG A 258 2.63 28.91 7.84
N ALA A 259 3.85 29.07 8.36
CA ALA A 259 4.64 30.30 8.19
C ALA A 259 4.95 30.61 6.71
N GLU A 260 5.15 29.61 5.88
CA GLU A 260 5.51 29.74 4.47
C GLU A 260 4.30 29.62 3.52
N GLY A 261 3.11 29.74 4.06
CA GLY A 261 1.84 29.58 3.32
C GLY A 261 1.31 28.15 3.33
N GLY A 262 -0.02 28.03 3.11
CA GLY A 262 -0.76 26.78 3.29
C GLY A 262 -1.13 26.52 4.74
N GLU A 263 -1.44 25.27 5.06
CA GLU A 263 -2.04 24.90 6.34
C GLU A 263 -1.38 23.63 6.91
N TRP A 264 -1.24 23.60 8.23
CA TRP A 264 -1.00 22.39 9.00
C TRP A 264 -2.30 21.75 9.41
N VAL A 265 -2.36 20.43 9.28
CA VAL A 265 -3.50 19.63 9.74
C VAL A 265 -2.99 18.60 10.75
N TYR A 266 -3.64 18.51 11.90
CA TYR A 266 -3.30 17.48 12.89
C TYR A 266 -4.53 17.03 13.66
N THR A 267 -4.52 15.79 14.14
CA THR A 267 -5.50 15.28 15.09
C THR A 267 -4.84 15.22 16.46
N PRO A 268 -5.38 15.92 17.48
CA PRO A 268 -4.83 15.93 18.84
C PRO A 268 -4.79 14.52 19.45
N ARG A 269 -3.82 14.27 20.30
CA ARG A 269 -3.68 13.00 21.06
C ARG A 269 -4.66 12.87 22.24
N TRP A 270 -5.42 13.92 22.53
CA TRP A 270 -6.31 14.01 23.70
C TRP A 270 -7.73 14.34 23.25
N TYR A 271 -8.71 13.67 23.88
CA TYR A 271 -10.11 14.06 23.85
C TYR A 271 -10.41 14.95 25.07
N GLY A 272 -11.13 16.06 24.86
CA GLY A 272 -11.45 17.02 25.93
C GLY A 272 -10.30 17.94 26.30
N ASN A 273 -10.30 18.46 27.53
CA ASN A 273 -9.30 19.39 28.01
C ASN A 273 -7.95 18.68 28.21
N LYS A 274 -6.90 19.25 27.62
CA LYS A 274 -5.54 18.77 27.82
C LYS A 274 -5.20 18.87 29.32
N PRO A 275 -4.71 17.79 29.97
CA PRO A 275 -4.21 17.94 31.34
C PRO A 275 -3.07 18.94 31.36
N LEU A 276 -3.11 19.87 32.33
CA LEU A 276 -2.07 20.89 32.56
C LEU A 276 -0.77 20.23 33.02
#